data_598ebb1df20f7d2ede1141af85677822
#
_entry.id   598ebb1df20f7d2ede1141af85677822
#
_cell.length_a   1.000
_cell.length_b   1.000
_cell.length_c   1.000
_cell.angle_alpha   90.00
_cell.angle_beta   90.00
_cell.angle_gamma   90.00
#
_symmetry.space_group_name_H-M   'P 1'
#
loop_
_entity.id
_entity.type
_entity.pdbx_description
1 polymer ?
#
loop_
_entity_poly.entity_id
_entity_poly.type
_entity_poly.pdbx_seq_one_letter_code
_entity_poly.pdbx_strand_id
1 'polypeptide(L)'
;PARFFGYEINTRRSMDHTRTRSGLQRRSWLGTIVLKVSYETVLKRLQSYDAVLITQVNRKETLKPSSRKYMVNRQDADILAQYNLELRGFYNYYSIADNIGYFGWKFNYFMKYSMLKTLGRKHKRTVGQILEKYKDGTDVIIPYKDSKGNAKQRVWYNGGFRCKRFTGIYEDNHYDYIPNTMYLPTLVERLKERKCELCGAMGDLVMHHIRNINQLKADTKWNVVMITINNLHPVSQSIGNDLETSELL
;
A
#
# COMPACT_ATOMS: atom_id res chain seq x y z
N PRO A 1 -8.76 23.19 -4.71
CA PRO A 1 -7.87 22.06 -4.48
C PRO A 1 -7.74 21.21 -5.73
N ALA A 2 -6.53 20.79 -6.08
CA ALA A 2 -6.32 19.81 -7.12
C ALA A 2 -6.59 18.41 -6.55
N ARG A 3 -7.18 17.51 -7.38
CA ARG A 3 -7.44 16.13 -6.97
C ARG A 3 -6.48 15.19 -7.69
N PHE A 4 -5.81 14.34 -6.92
CA PHE A 4 -4.86 13.37 -7.45
C PHE A 4 -4.90 12.09 -6.62
N PHE A 5 -5.15 10.96 -7.24
CA PHE A 5 -5.26 9.63 -6.59
C PHE A 5 -6.17 9.59 -5.34
N GLY A 6 -7.28 10.34 -5.35
CA GLY A 6 -8.19 10.40 -4.21
C GLY A 6 -7.78 11.36 -3.09
N TYR A 7 -6.62 11.98 -3.21
CA TYR A 7 -6.21 13.09 -2.35
C TYR A 7 -6.67 14.44 -2.91
N GLU A 8 -6.89 15.38 -2.03
CA GLU A 8 -7.01 16.79 -2.32
C GLU A 8 -5.70 17.49 -1.93
N ILE A 9 -5.06 18.10 -2.93
CA ILE A 9 -3.83 18.84 -2.74
C ILE A 9 -4.19 20.30 -2.49
N ASN A 10 -3.80 20.81 -1.33
CA ASN A 10 -4.02 22.18 -0.91
C ASN A 10 -2.69 22.83 -0.52
N THR A 11 -2.62 24.15 -0.61
CA THR A 11 -1.52 24.91 -0.03
C THR A 11 -1.98 25.49 1.31
N ARG A 12 -1.17 25.38 2.34
CA ARG A 12 -1.44 26.02 3.63
C ARG A 12 -1.23 27.52 3.47
N ARG A 13 -2.28 28.29 3.73
CA ARG A 13 -2.27 29.75 3.66
C ARG A 13 -2.34 30.38 5.08
N SER A 14 -1.76 29.75 6.07
CA SER A 14 -1.76 30.27 7.42
C SER A 14 -0.55 31.19 7.61
N MET A 15 -0.80 32.41 8.09
CA MET A 15 0.23 33.34 8.56
C MET A 15 0.58 33.13 10.04
N ASP A 16 0.10 32.07 10.66
CA ASP A 16 0.28 31.83 12.08
C ASP A 16 1.75 31.59 12.42
N HIS A 17 2.19 32.23 13.48
CA HIS A 17 3.50 31.99 14.06
C HIS A 17 3.43 30.76 14.97
N THR A 18 4.21 29.71 14.66
CA THR A 18 4.38 28.58 15.56
C THR A 18 5.59 28.80 16.45
N ARG A 19 5.43 28.58 17.76
CA ARG A 19 6.57 28.55 18.69
C ARG A 19 7.30 27.21 18.58
N THR A 20 8.61 27.28 18.41
CA THR A 20 9.46 26.09 18.52
C THR A 20 9.60 25.68 19.98
N ARG A 21 10.12 24.44 20.24
CA ARG A 21 10.43 23.97 21.59
C ARG A 21 11.37 24.90 22.38
N SER A 22 12.22 25.66 21.67
CA SER A 22 13.14 26.66 22.20
C SER A 22 12.51 28.05 22.42
N GLY A 23 11.19 28.20 22.25
CA GLY A 23 10.48 29.47 22.45
C GLY A 23 10.59 30.47 21.28
N LEU A 24 11.40 30.20 20.27
CA LEU A 24 11.56 31.05 19.09
C LEU A 24 10.29 31.01 18.21
N GLN A 25 9.82 32.19 17.82
CA GLN A 25 8.73 32.31 16.86
C GLN A 25 9.25 31.96 15.45
N ARG A 26 8.66 30.92 14.88
CA ARG A 26 8.94 30.54 13.50
C ARG A 26 7.72 30.85 12.65
N ARG A 27 7.90 31.57 11.55
CA ARG A 27 6.83 31.74 10.57
C ARG A 27 6.44 30.38 10.01
N SER A 28 5.14 30.06 10.03
CA SER A 28 4.66 28.93 9.26
C SER A 28 4.80 29.30 7.79
N TRP A 29 5.47 28.41 7.01
CA TRP A 29 5.75 28.68 5.61
C TRP A 29 4.44 28.82 4.83
N LEU A 30 4.21 30.00 4.24
CA LEU A 30 3.26 30.18 3.16
C LEU A 30 3.64 29.23 2.03
N GLY A 31 2.71 28.36 1.61
CA GLY A 31 2.93 27.50 0.47
C GLY A 31 3.27 26.03 0.80
N THR A 32 3.28 25.62 2.07
CA THR A 32 3.42 24.20 2.39
C THR A 32 2.28 23.40 1.75
N ILE A 33 2.63 22.40 0.97
CA ILE A 33 1.68 21.47 0.36
C ILE A 33 1.07 20.59 1.45
N VAL A 34 -0.25 20.50 1.46
CA VAL A 34 -1.03 19.72 2.41
C VAL A 34 -1.88 18.73 1.63
N LEU A 35 -1.73 17.46 1.95
CA LEU A 35 -2.57 16.40 1.41
C LEU A 35 -3.75 16.17 2.33
N LYS A 36 -4.97 16.14 1.77
CA LYS A 36 -6.21 15.86 2.50
C LYS A 36 -7.01 14.78 1.82
N VAL A 37 -7.78 14.05 2.58
CA VAL A 37 -8.81 13.14 2.06
C VAL A 37 -10.12 13.90 1.98
N SER A 38 -10.85 13.79 0.87
CA SER A 38 -12.17 14.41 0.73
C SER A 38 -13.25 13.55 1.37
N TYR A 39 -14.33 14.18 1.80
CA TYR A 39 -15.52 13.47 2.29
C TYR A 39 -16.12 12.56 1.22
N GLU A 40 -16.15 13.02 -0.04
CA GLU A 40 -16.65 12.23 -1.18
C GLU A 40 -15.84 10.95 -1.38
N THR A 41 -14.52 11.00 -1.24
CA THR A 41 -13.64 9.83 -1.35
C THR A 41 -13.98 8.79 -0.28
N VAL A 42 -14.15 9.24 0.98
CA VAL A 42 -14.55 8.38 2.09
C VAL A 42 -15.91 7.75 1.83
N LEU A 43 -16.88 8.55 1.39
CA LEU A 43 -18.24 8.10 1.11
C LEU A 43 -18.26 7.06 -0.03
N LYS A 44 -17.61 7.36 -1.16
CA LYS A 44 -17.49 6.43 -2.30
C LYS A 44 -16.86 5.11 -1.87
N ARG A 45 -15.84 5.15 -1.01
CA ARG A 45 -15.18 3.93 -0.52
C ARG A 45 -16.10 3.13 0.41
N LEU A 46 -16.83 3.77 1.33
CA LEU A 46 -17.81 3.10 2.19
C LEU A 46 -18.96 2.48 1.38
N GLN A 47 -19.40 3.15 0.32
CA GLN A 47 -20.42 2.63 -0.60
C GLN A 47 -19.90 1.44 -1.41
N SER A 48 -18.67 1.51 -1.94
CA SER A 48 -18.06 0.39 -2.69
C SER A 48 -17.89 -0.86 -1.85
N TYR A 49 -17.84 -0.72 -0.53
CA TYR A 49 -17.82 -1.82 0.42
C TYR A 49 -19.20 -2.23 0.94
N ASP A 50 -20.29 -1.68 0.44
CA ASP A 50 -21.65 -1.89 0.97
C ASP A 50 -21.76 -1.68 2.49
N ALA A 51 -20.88 -0.85 3.05
CA ALA A 51 -20.83 -0.62 4.49
C ALA A 51 -21.82 0.45 4.97
N VAL A 52 -22.39 1.22 4.06
CA VAL A 52 -23.24 2.37 4.38
C VAL A 52 -24.42 2.49 3.43
N LEU A 53 -25.56 2.90 4.00
CA LEU A 53 -26.76 3.30 3.27
C LEU A 53 -26.96 4.80 3.45
N ILE A 54 -27.30 5.50 2.38
CA ILE A 54 -27.73 6.89 2.41
C ILE A 54 -29.25 6.88 2.60
N THR A 55 -29.71 7.50 3.66
CA THR A 55 -31.13 7.68 3.97
C THR A 55 -31.44 9.16 4.09
N GLN A 56 -32.57 9.57 3.54
CA GLN A 56 -33.06 10.94 3.74
C GLN A 56 -33.94 10.99 5.01
N VAL A 57 -33.55 11.81 5.96
CA VAL A 57 -34.32 12.09 7.16
C VAL A 57 -34.50 13.61 7.25
N ASN A 58 -35.73 14.09 7.30
CA ASN A 58 -36.04 15.53 7.36
C ASN A 58 -35.35 16.36 6.25
N ARG A 59 -35.36 15.88 5.01
CA ARG A 59 -34.72 16.50 3.84
C ARG A 59 -33.18 16.61 3.95
N LYS A 60 -32.58 15.95 4.94
CA LYS A 60 -31.11 15.86 5.08
C LYS A 60 -30.64 14.43 4.81
N GLU A 61 -29.58 14.32 4.02
CA GLU A 61 -28.94 13.03 3.81
C GLU A 61 -28.21 12.58 5.07
N THR A 62 -28.56 11.42 5.56
CA THR A 62 -27.93 10.78 6.71
C THR A 62 -27.32 9.46 6.32
N LEU A 63 -26.12 9.21 6.81
CA LEU A 63 -25.41 7.94 6.58
C LEU A 63 -25.72 6.98 7.72
N LYS A 64 -26.18 5.79 7.38
CA LYS A 64 -26.41 4.70 8.33
C LYS A 64 -25.56 3.49 7.97
N PRO A 65 -24.83 2.87 8.95
CA PRO A 65 -24.11 1.62 8.69
C PRO A 65 -25.07 0.54 8.17
N SER A 66 -24.63 -0.23 7.17
CA SER A 66 -25.39 -1.32 6.53
C SER A 66 -24.76 -2.68 6.80
N SER A 67 -25.55 -3.74 6.84
CA SER A 67 -25.05 -5.11 6.89
C SER A 67 -24.72 -5.61 5.50
N ARG A 68 -23.58 -6.27 5.33
CA ARG A 68 -23.16 -6.88 4.05
C ARG A 68 -23.79 -8.26 3.90
N LYS A 69 -24.82 -8.35 3.08
CA LYS A 69 -25.63 -9.57 2.90
C LYS A 69 -24.80 -10.75 2.40
N TYR A 70 -23.88 -10.50 1.48
CA TYR A 70 -23.04 -11.53 0.84
C TYR A 70 -22.00 -12.17 1.79
N MET A 71 -21.73 -11.55 2.95
CA MET A 71 -20.77 -12.07 3.91
C MET A 71 -21.41 -12.93 5.01
N VAL A 72 -22.73 -12.96 5.13
CA VAL A 72 -23.46 -13.63 6.23
C VAL A 72 -23.11 -15.12 6.35
N ASN A 73 -22.81 -15.78 5.24
CA ASN A 73 -22.48 -17.23 5.22
C ASN A 73 -21.02 -17.54 5.56
N ARG A 74 -20.16 -16.52 5.73
CA ARG A 74 -18.75 -16.72 6.10
C ARG A 74 -18.60 -16.96 7.60
N GLN A 75 -17.46 -17.52 8.03
CA GLN A 75 -17.13 -17.62 9.46
C GLN A 75 -17.00 -16.23 10.09
N ASP A 76 -17.33 -16.07 11.37
CA ASP A 76 -17.30 -14.77 12.06
C ASP A 76 -15.91 -14.16 12.06
N ALA A 77 -14.88 -14.99 12.25
CA ALA A 77 -13.50 -14.56 12.20
C ALA A 77 -13.08 -14.07 10.79
N ASP A 78 -13.61 -14.66 9.73
CA ASP A 78 -13.30 -14.24 8.36
C ASP A 78 -14.03 -12.95 7.99
N ILE A 79 -15.25 -12.77 8.51
CA ILE A 79 -15.97 -11.50 8.41
C ILE A 79 -15.12 -10.40 9.03
N LEU A 80 -14.66 -10.57 10.28
CA LEU A 80 -13.83 -9.58 10.97
C LEU A 80 -12.50 -9.35 10.22
N ALA A 81 -11.87 -10.42 9.71
CA ALA A 81 -10.62 -10.29 8.95
C ALA A 81 -10.77 -9.42 7.70
N GLN A 82 -11.86 -9.61 6.95
CA GLN A 82 -12.14 -8.84 5.74
C GLN A 82 -12.35 -7.35 6.06
N TYR A 83 -13.14 -7.05 7.09
CA TYR A 83 -13.33 -5.66 7.52
C TYR A 83 -12.04 -5.01 8.00
N ASN A 84 -11.20 -5.75 8.75
CA ASN A 84 -9.88 -5.27 9.17
C ASN A 84 -8.94 -5.02 7.99
N LEU A 85 -8.95 -5.90 6.98
CA LEU A 85 -8.15 -5.74 5.77
C LEU A 85 -8.51 -4.45 5.03
N GLU A 86 -9.80 -4.21 4.83
CA GLU A 86 -10.30 -3.02 4.14
C GLU A 86 -10.04 -1.73 4.94
N LEU A 87 -10.21 -1.78 6.26
CA LEU A 87 -9.92 -0.67 7.16
C LEU A 87 -8.44 -0.31 7.15
N ARG A 88 -7.57 -1.30 7.27
CA ARG A 88 -6.12 -1.11 7.21
C ARG A 88 -5.68 -0.63 5.83
N GLY A 89 -6.25 -1.18 4.76
CA GLY A 89 -5.97 -0.75 3.40
C GLY A 89 -6.30 0.73 3.18
N PHE A 90 -7.48 1.17 3.65
CA PHE A 90 -7.87 2.57 3.62
C PHE A 90 -6.89 3.45 4.42
N TYR A 91 -6.59 3.07 5.67
CA TYR A 91 -5.68 3.83 6.51
C TYR A 91 -4.25 3.86 5.94
N ASN A 92 -3.72 2.73 5.50
CA ASN A 92 -2.36 2.69 4.95
C ASN A 92 -2.21 3.58 3.71
N TYR A 93 -3.22 3.57 2.84
CA TYR A 93 -3.22 4.40 1.63
C TYR A 93 -3.30 5.90 1.98
N TYR A 94 -4.17 6.29 2.91
CA TYR A 94 -4.38 7.70 3.27
C TYR A 94 -3.61 8.16 4.51
N SER A 95 -2.68 7.36 5.02
CA SER A 95 -1.95 7.63 6.26
C SER A 95 -1.11 8.91 6.27
N ILE A 96 -0.72 9.40 5.08
CA ILE A 96 0.03 10.66 4.92
C ILE A 96 -0.84 11.91 4.86
N ALA A 97 -2.17 11.75 4.81
CA ALA A 97 -3.08 12.89 4.77
C ALA A 97 -3.20 13.56 6.14
N ASP A 98 -3.11 14.88 6.19
CA ASP A 98 -3.19 15.68 7.43
C ASP A 98 -4.49 15.46 8.21
N ASN A 99 -5.60 15.20 7.51
CA ASN A 99 -6.92 15.01 8.11
C ASN A 99 -7.31 13.53 8.30
N ILE A 100 -6.36 12.61 8.15
CA ILE A 100 -6.63 11.15 8.28
C ILE A 100 -7.14 10.80 9.68
N GLY A 101 -6.70 11.50 10.72
CA GLY A 101 -7.20 11.29 12.08
C GLY A 101 -8.72 11.37 12.15
N TYR A 102 -9.30 12.45 11.63
CA TYR A 102 -10.74 12.63 11.60
C TYR A 102 -11.47 11.62 10.70
N PHE A 103 -11.02 11.49 9.46
CA PHE A 103 -11.68 10.60 8.49
C PHE A 103 -11.44 9.12 8.78
N GLY A 104 -10.29 8.75 9.32
CA GLY A 104 -9.99 7.38 9.74
C GLY A 104 -10.92 6.91 10.86
N TRP A 105 -11.15 7.73 11.89
CA TRP A 105 -12.11 7.43 12.96
C TRP A 105 -13.55 7.36 12.43
N LYS A 106 -13.94 8.26 11.55
CA LYS A 106 -15.27 8.24 10.92
C LYS A 106 -15.46 6.99 10.06
N PHE A 107 -14.45 6.62 9.26
CA PHE A 107 -14.45 5.41 8.46
C PHE A 107 -14.52 4.15 9.34
N ASN A 108 -13.70 4.10 10.40
CA ASN A 108 -13.70 3.01 11.39
C ASN A 108 -15.09 2.83 12.04
N TYR A 109 -15.75 3.91 12.40
CA TYR A 109 -17.09 3.86 12.97
C TYR A 109 -18.07 3.14 12.03
N PHE A 110 -18.17 3.57 10.78
CA PHE A 110 -19.08 2.94 9.81
C PHE A 110 -18.73 1.49 9.55
N MET A 111 -17.45 1.17 9.41
CA MET A 111 -16.97 -0.21 9.18
C MET A 111 -17.26 -1.11 10.38
N LYS A 112 -17.00 -0.65 11.61
CA LYS A 112 -17.28 -1.41 12.84
C LYS A 112 -18.76 -1.71 12.98
N TYR A 113 -19.63 -0.72 12.84
CA TYR A 113 -21.06 -0.93 12.97
C TYR A 113 -21.65 -1.73 11.80
N SER A 114 -21.12 -1.62 10.60
CA SER A 114 -21.47 -2.47 9.46
C SER A 114 -21.12 -3.94 9.74
N MET A 115 -19.95 -4.23 10.29
CA MET A 115 -19.52 -5.55 10.71
C MET A 115 -20.48 -6.12 11.78
N LEU A 116 -20.75 -5.35 12.83
CA LEU A 116 -21.65 -5.77 13.93
C LEU A 116 -23.06 -6.06 13.41
N LYS A 117 -23.57 -5.26 12.48
CA LYS A 117 -24.87 -5.52 11.83
C LYS A 117 -24.83 -6.76 10.93
N THR A 118 -23.70 -7.05 10.27
CA THR A 118 -23.52 -8.25 9.47
C THR A 118 -23.55 -9.50 10.36
N LEU A 119 -22.82 -9.47 11.49
CA LEU A 119 -22.87 -10.54 12.50
C LEU A 119 -24.26 -10.65 13.16
N GLY A 120 -24.88 -9.51 13.47
CA GLY A 120 -26.25 -9.48 14.00
C GLY A 120 -27.25 -10.16 13.06
N ARG A 121 -27.16 -9.86 11.75
CA ARG A 121 -27.98 -10.52 10.74
C ARG A 121 -27.71 -12.03 10.64
N LYS A 122 -26.44 -12.44 10.70
CA LYS A 122 -26.05 -13.87 10.67
C LYS A 122 -26.63 -14.62 11.86
N HIS A 123 -26.46 -14.09 13.06
CA HIS A 123 -26.88 -14.76 14.30
C HIS A 123 -28.30 -14.42 14.72
N LYS A 124 -29.05 -13.64 13.92
CA LYS A 124 -30.41 -13.16 14.25
C LYS A 124 -30.45 -12.45 15.61
N ARG A 125 -29.45 -11.64 15.91
CA ARG A 125 -29.27 -10.90 17.17
C ARG A 125 -29.13 -9.41 16.93
N THR A 126 -29.42 -8.64 17.97
CA THR A 126 -29.19 -7.18 17.94
C THR A 126 -27.68 -6.85 18.02
N VAL A 127 -27.31 -5.64 17.60
CA VAL A 127 -25.91 -5.17 17.68
C VAL A 127 -25.41 -5.17 19.13
N GLY A 128 -26.28 -4.84 20.11
CA GLY A 128 -25.95 -4.88 21.54
C GLY A 128 -25.57 -6.29 21.98
N GLN A 129 -26.39 -7.29 21.65
CA GLN A 129 -26.14 -8.71 21.99
C GLN A 129 -24.86 -9.25 21.32
N ILE A 130 -24.55 -8.80 20.10
CA ILE A 130 -23.29 -9.18 19.42
C ILE A 130 -22.09 -8.52 20.12
N LEU A 131 -22.23 -7.28 20.56
CA LEU A 131 -21.18 -6.61 21.35
C LEU A 131 -20.96 -7.31 22.68
N GLU A 132 -22.00 -7.65 23.43
CA GLU A 132 -21.88 -8.40 24.69
C GLU A 132 -21.14 -9.73 24.50
N LYS A 133 -21.41 -10.43 23.39
CA LYS A 133 -20.77 -11.71 23.08
C LYS A 133 -19.27 -11.60 22.76
N TYR A 134 -18.87 -10.53 22.04
CA TYR A 134 -17.52 -10.41 21.47
C TYR A 134 -16.70 -9.26 22.05
N LYS A 135 -17.26 -8.49 22.98
CA LYS A 135 -16.54 -7.38 23.61
C LYS A 135 -15.64 -7.92 24.73
N ASP A 136 -14.37 -7.55 24.65
CA ASP A 136 -13.39 -7.76 25.72
C ASP A 136 -12.74 -6.41 26.03
N GLY A 137 -13.06 -5.84 27.18
CA GLY A 137 -12.67 -4.49 27.53
C GLY A 137 -13.18 -3.44 26.52
N THR A 138 -12.28 -2.81 25.80
CA THR A 138 -12.57 -1.81 24.74
C THR A 138 -12.63 -2.43 23.34
N ASP A 139 -12.12 -3.64 23.19
CA ASP A 139 -11.92 -4.28 21.90
C ASP A 139 -13.07 -5.25 21.55
N VAL A 140 -13.15 -5.63 20.29
CA VAL A 140 -14.03 -6.69 19.81
C VAL A 140 -13.14 -7.84 19.36
N ILE A 141 -13.30 -9.00 20.03
CA ILE A 141 -12.46 -10.17 19.84
C ILE A 141 -13.33 -11.35 19.42
N ILE A 142 -12.98 -11.98 18.30
CA ILE A 142 -13.67 -13.17 17.82
C ILE A 142 -12.72 -14.36 17.89
N PRO A 143 -13.02 -15.34 18.77
CA PRO A 143 -12.25 -16.59 18.83
C PRO A 143 -12.58 -17.48 17.63
N TYR A 144 -11.60 -18.20 17.13
CA TYR A 144 -11.76 -19.17 16.05
C TYR A 144 -10.73 -20.32 16.18
N LYS A 145 -10.99 -21.42 15.50
CA LYS A 145 -10.03 -22.52 15.38
C LYS A 145 -9.37 -22.48 14.00
N ASP A 146 -8.07 -22.60 13.98
CA ASP A 146 -7.30 -22.72 12.75
C ASP A 146 -7.51 -24.08 12.08
N SER A 147 -7.10 -24.24 10.83
CA SER A 147 -7.15 -25.52 10.09
C SER A 147 -6.46 -26.69 10.83
N LYS A 148 -5.49 -26.36 11.68
CA LYS A 148 -4.79 -27.32 12.56
C LYS A 148 -5.48 -27.57 13.90
N GLY A 149 -6.68 -27.02 14.13
CA GLY A 149 -7.43 -27.17 15.39
C GLY A 149 -6.98 -26.24 16.53
N ASN A 150 -5.95 -25.44 16.35
CA ASN A 150 -5.47 -24.54 17.39
C ASN A 150 -6.46 -23.39 17.62
N ALA A 151 -6.73 -23.08 18.89
CA ALA A 151 -7.54 -21.93 19.27
C ALA A 151 -6.76 -20.64 19.00
N LYS A 152 -7.33 -19.76 18.20
CA LYS A 152 -6.81 -18.41 17.87
C LYS A 152 -7.91 -17.38 18.06
N GLN A 153 -7.51 -16.11 18.11
CA GLN A 153 -8.45 -15.00 18.21
C GLN A 153 -8.09 -13.90 17.23
N ARG A 154 -9.10 -13.22 16.72
CA ARG A 154 -8.95 -12.04 15.87
C ARG A 154 -9.54 -10.84 16.58
N VAL A 155 -8.77 -9.76 16.62
CA VAL A 155 -9.14 -8.51 17.27
C VAL A 155 -9.50 -7.47 16.21
N TRP A 156 -10.53 -6.66 16.49
CA TRP A 156 -10.84 -5.48 15.68
C TRP A 156 -9.65 -4.51 15.70
N TYR A 157 -9.34 -3.91 14.55
CA TYR A 157 -8.23 -2.97 14.43
C TYR A 157 -8.37 -1.78 15.38
N ASN A 158 -7.41 -1.61 16.27
CA ASN A 158 -7.35 -0.55 17.29
C ASN A 158 -6.06 0.27 17.24
N GLY A 159 -5.23 0.13 16.20
CA GLY A 159 -3.92 0.80 16.06
C GLY A 159 -4.00 2.32 15.88
N GLY A 160 -5.20 2.91 15.86
CA GLY A 160 -5.41 4.34 15.70
C GLY A 160 -5.22 4.82 14.26
N PHE A 161 -5.47 6.12 14.04
CA PHE A 161 -5.43 6.77 12.73
C PHE A 161 -4.61 8.05 12.79
N ARG A 162 -3.33 7.94 13.09
CA ARG A 162 -2.42 9.09 13.12
C ARG A 162 -1.86 9.38 11.74
N CYS A 163 -1.72 10.65 11.39
CA CYS A 163 -1.01 11.03 10.18
C CYS A 163 0.46 10.57 10.30
N LYS A 164 0.89 9.76 9.34
CA LYS A 164 2.28 9.35 9.20
C LYS A 164 2.97 10.42 8.36
N ARG A 165 3.63 11.37 8.99
CA ARG A 165 4.49 12.29 8.27
C ARG A 165 5.61 11.48 7.65
N PHE A 166 5.81 11.67 6.37
CA PHE A 166 6.97 11.11 5.69
C PHE A 166 8.20 11.82 6.25
N THR A 167 8.88 11.16 7.16
CA THR A 167 10.19 11.59 7.70
C THR A 167 11.32 10.96 6.93
N GLY A 168 11.02 10.43 5.74
CA GLY A 168 12.05 9.91 4.86
C GLY A 168 13.04 11.03 4.60
N ILE A 169 14.24 10.89 5.14
CA ILE A 169 15.41 11.39 4.45
C ILE A 169 15.29 10.73 3.09
N TYR A 170 15.00 11.51 2.05
CA TYR A 170 15.39 11.10 0.72
C TYR A 170 16.92 10.97 0.82
N GLU A 171 17.38 9.80 1.20
CA GLU A 171 18.64 9.37 0.66
C GLU A 171 18.41 9.47 -0.84
N ASP A 172 19.18 10.32 -1.50
CA ASP A 172 19.13 10.56 -2.94
C ASP A 172 19.56 9.31 -3.74
N ASN A 173 19.02 8.17 -3.35
CA ASN A 173 19.10 6.92 -4.05
C ASN A 173 18.00 6.88 -5.14
N HIS A 174 17.84 8.02 -5.86
CA HIS A 174 17.02 8.07 -7.06
C HIS A 174 17.45 7.05 -8.12
N TYR A 175 18.66 6.53 -7.99
CA TYR A 175 19.16 5.46 -8.84
C TYR A 175 18.67 4.07 -8.44
N ASP A 176 18.13 3.89 -7.22
CA ASP A 176 17.68 2.60 -6.73
C ASP A 176 16.25 2.25 -7.15
N TYR A 177 15.47 3.23 -7.60
CA TYR A 177 14.17 3.02 -8.19
C TYR A 177 14.24 3.29 -9.69
N ILE A 178 14.80 2.36 -10.42
CA ILE A 178 14.47 2.23 -11.85
C ILE A 178 13.01 1.73 -11.83
N PRO A 179 12.03 2.58 -12.17
CA PRO A 179 10.68 2.09 -12.26
C PRO A 179 10.70 0.96 -13.28
N ASN A 180 10.06 -0.15 -12.97
CA ASN A 180 9.84 -1.30 -13.86
C ASN A 180 9.00 -0.91 -15.12
N THR A 181 9.02 0.37 -15.49
CA THR A 181 8.38 0.95 -16.66
C THR A 181 9.29 0.93 -17.89
N MET A 182 10.57 0.66 -17.73
CA MET A 182 11.39 0.31 -18.88
C MET A 182 11.10 -1.14 -19.24
N TYR A 183 10.37 -1.34 -20.33
CA TYR A 183 10.28 -2.62 -21.00
C TYR A 183 11.71 -3.03 -21.39
N LEU A 184 12.29 -3.89 -20.57
CA LEU A 184 13.55 -4.51 -20.91
C LEU A 184 13.19 -5.70 -21.81
N PRO A 185 13.62 -5.69 -23.09
CA PRO A 185 13.32 -6.79 -23.97
C PRO A 185 13.84 -8.09 -23.37
N THR A 186 13.05 -9.14 -23.47
CA THR A 186 13.45 -10.44 -22.97
C THR A 186 14.71 -10.93 -23.68
N LEU A 187 15.47 -11.82 -23.04
CA LEU A 187 16.67 -12.42 -23.65
C LEU A 187 16.40 -12.97 -25.06
N VAL A 188 15.21 -13.59 -25.22
CA VAL A 188 14.77 -14.14 -26.51
C VAL A 188 14.56 -13.05 -27.57
N GLU A 189 13.99 -11.91 -27.20
CA GLU A 189 13.80 -10.77 -28.10
C GLU A 189 15.15 -10.15 -28.51
N ARG A 190 16.06 -9.99 -27.54
CA ARG A 190 17.44 -9.49 -27.77
C ARG A 190 18.22 -10.41 -28.71
N LEU A 191 18.10 -11.72 -28.57
CA LEU A 191 18.71 -12.70 -29.49
C LEU A 191 18.08 -12.68 -30.88
N LYS A 192 16.78 -12.43 -30.99
CA LYS A 192 16.09 -12.33 -32.29
C LYS A 192 16.55 -11.15 -33.14
N GLU A 193 17.02 -10.09 -32.52
CA GLU A 193 17.59 -8.93 -33.22
C GLU A 193 18.88 -9.25 -33.95
N ARG A 194 19.56 -10.36 -33.63
CA ARG A 194 20.84 -10.81 -34.23
C ARG A 194 21.91 -9.70 -34.30
N LYS A 195 21.90 -8.81 -33.35
CA LYS A 195 22.80 -7.67 -33.25
C LYS A 195 23.63 -7.75 -32.00
N CYS A 196 24.95 -7.65 -32.13
CA CYS A 196 25.85 -7.58 -30.98
C CYS A 196 25.59 -6.29 -30.17
N GLU A 197 25.34 -6.40 -28.88
CA GLU A 197 25.07 -5.25 -28.02
C GLU A 197 26.29 -4.39 -27.75
N LEU A 198 27.51 -4.92 -27.93
CA LEU A 198 28.76 -4.17 -27.70
C LEU A 198 29.24 -3.44 -28.95
N CYS A 199 29.32 -4.12 -30.09
CA CYS A 199 29.87 -3.54 -31.30
C CYS A 199 28.86 -3.24 -32.42
N GLY A 200 27.61 -3.72 -32.26
CA GLY A 200 26.56 -3.52 -33.25
C GLY A 200 26.68 -4.41 -34.50
N ALA A 201 27.66 -5.33 -34.58
CA ALA A 201 27.81 -6.27 -35.69
C ALA A 201 26.63 -7.22 -35.76
N MET A 202 26.19 -7.56 -36.98
CA MET A 202 25.15 -8.55 -37.22
C MET A 202 25.78 -9.88 -37.57
N GLY A 203 25.29 -10.99 -37.00
CA GLY A 203 25.79 -12.32 -37.29
C GLY A 203 25.50 -13.33 -36.17
N ASP A 204 26.38 -14.31 -36.07
CA ASP A 204 26.29 -15.33 -35.03
C ASP A 204 26.68 -14.72 -33.69
N LEU A 205 25.77 -14.85 -32.71
CA LEU A 205 25.90 -14.27 -31.38
C LEU A 205 26.18 -15.38 -30.36
N VAL A 206 27.05 -15.08 -29.43
CA VAL A 206 27.31 -15.90 -28.25
C VAL A 206 26.84 -15.19 -27.01
N MET A 207 26.25 -15.89 -26.07
CA MET A 207 25.86 -15.33 -24.81
C MET A 207 27.06 -15.23 -23.87
N HIS A 208 27.40 -14.02 -23.50
CA HIS A 208 28.49 -13.74 -22.58
C HIS A 208 28.02 -13.08 -21.29
N HIS A 209 28.59 -13.48 -20.15
CA HIS A 209 28.41 -12.83 -18.88
C HIS A 209 29.39 -11.68 -18.75
N ILE A 210 28.91 -10.46 -18.57
CA ILE A 210 29.76 -9.27 -18.38
C ILE A 210 30.58 -9.38 -17.09
N ARG A 211 30.04 -10.05 -16.07
CA ARG A 211 30.74 -10.34 -14.81
C ARG A 211 30.40 -11.75 -14.35
N ASN A 212 31.41 -12.44 -13.84
CA ASN A 212 31.21 -13.73 -13.25
C ASN A 212 30.26 -13.63 -12.04
N ILE A 213 29.12 -14.33 -12.08
CA ILE A 213 28.09 -14.31 -11.04
C ILE A 213 28.66 -14.67 -9.67
N ASN A 214 29.65 -15.56 -9.64
CA ASN A 214 30.31 -15.99 -8.40
C ASN A 214 31.13 -14.88 -7.72
N GLN A 215 31.50 -13.83 -8.47
CA GLN A 215 32.25 -12.67 -7.96
C GLN A 215 31.31 -11.54 -7.51
N LEU A 216 30.03 -11.59 -7.88
CA LEU A 216 29.04 -10.59 -7.49
C LEU A 216 28.56 -10.91 -6.07
N LYS A 217 29.06 -10.15 -5.09
CA LYS A 217 28.52 -10.18 -3.74
C LYS A 217 27.23 -9.35 -3.71
N ALA A 218 26.17 -9.89 -3.08
CA ALA A 218 24.89 -9.19 -2.91
C ALA A 218 24.96 -8.08 -1.82
N ASP A 219 26.08 -7.37 -1.74
CA ASP A 219 26.37 -6.30 -0.77
C ASP A 219 25.84 -4.95 -1.20
N THR A 220 25.64 -4.73 -2.50
CA THR A 220 25.05 -3.51 -3.04
C THR A 220 23.77 -3.83 -3.81
N LYS A 221 22.82 -2.90 -3.78
CA LYS A 221 21.56 -3.04 -4.54
C LYS A 221 21.81 -3.24 -6.03
N TRP A 222 22.85 -2.61 -6.58
CA TRP A 222 23.25 -2.78 -7.98
C TRP A 222 23.67 -4.22 -8.28
N ASN A 223 24.47 -4.82 -7.43
CA ASN A 223 24.89 -6.21 -7.59
C ASN A 223 23.71 -7.18 -7.52
N VAL A 224 22.74 -6.90 -6.63
CA VAL A 224 21.49 -7.67 -6.57
C VAL A 224 20.70 -7.55 -7.87
N VAL A 225 20.59 -6.37 -8.45
CA VAL A 225 19.91 -6.13 -9.73
C VAL A 225 20.64 -6.87 -10.86
N MET A 226 21.96 -6.81 -10.91
CA MET A 226 22.77 -7.52 -11.92
C MET A 226 22.65 -9.05 -11.82
N ILE A 227 22.56 -9.59 -10.61
CA ILE A 227 22.31 -11.03 -10.39
C ILE A 227 20.89 -11.40 -10.85
N THR A 228 19.90 -10.53 -10.60
CA THR A 228 18.48 -10.80 -10.89
C THR A 228 18.17 -10.68 -12.38
N ILE A 229 18.82 -9.76 -13.11
CA ILE A 229 18.55 -9.50 -14.55
C ILE A 229 19.33 -10.49 -15.45
N ASN A 230 19.98 -11.52 -14.88
CA ASN A 230 20.87 -12.39 -15.65
C ASN A 230 21.81 -11.55 -16.52
N ASN A 231 22.93 -11.18 -15.99
CA ASN A 231 24.09 -10.46 -16.57
C ASN A 231 24.59 -11.06 -17.92
N LEU A 232 23.64 -11.49 -18.76
CA LEU A 232 23.85 -12.15 -20.04
C LEU A 232 23.59 -11.17 -21.19
N HIS A 233 24.59 -10.98 -22.03
CA HIS A 233 24.48 -10.13 -23.21
C HIS A 233 24.82 -10.92 -24.48
N PRO A 234 24.05 -10.78 -25.57
CA PRO A 234 24.42 -11.32 -26.85
C PRO A 234 25.56 -10.52 -27.45
N VAL A 235 26.71 -11.16 -27.63
CA VAL A 235 27.90 -10.55 -28.22
C VAL A 235 28.36 -11.35 -29.46
N SER A 236 29.06 -10.70 -30.40
CA SER A 236 29.63 -11.39 -31.53
C SER A 236 30.72 -12.37 -31.05
N GLN A 237 30.89 -13.48 -31.77
CA GLN A 237 31.81 -14.52 -31.39
C GLN A 237 33.27 -14.05 -31.26
N SER A 238 33.68 -13.03 -32.07
CA SER A 238 34.99 -12.41 -31.99
C SER A 238 35.18 -11.68 -30.65
N ILE A 239 34.21 -10.94 -30.19
CA ILE A 239 34.27 -10.19 -28.91
C ILE A 239 34.12 -11.15 -27.72
N GLY A 240 33.34 -12.24 -27.85
CA GLY A 240 33.20 -13.23 -26.82
C GLY A 240 34.55 -13.91 -26.50
N ASN A 241 35.30 -14.24 -27.51
CA ASN A 241 36.64 -14.86 -27.36
C ASN A 241 37.66 -13.88 -26.72
N ASP A 242 37.60 -12.58 -27.08
CA ASP A 242 38.48 -11.55 -26.51
C ASP A 242 38.17 -11.30 -25.02
N LEU A 243 36.93 -11.39 -24.64
CA LEU A 243 36.50 -11.21 -23.23
C LEU A 243 36.89 -12.43 -22.36
N GLU A 244 36.79 -13.66 -22.89
CA GLU A 244 37.23 -14.85 -22.17
C GLU A 244 38.74 -14.88 -21.96
N THR A 245 39.52 -14.37 -22.92
CA THR A 245 40.97 -14.28 -22.78
C THR A 245 41.43 -13.19 -21.84
N SER A 246 40.64 -12.12 -21.65
CA SER A 246 40.96 -11.04 -20.73
C SER A 246 40.65 -11.37 -19.26
N GLU A 247 39.81 -12.37 -18.98
CA GLU A 247 39.53 -12.83 -17.61
C GLU A 247 40.58 -13.83 -17.08
N LEU A 248 41.54 -14.24 -17.91
CA LEU A 248 42.61 -15.17 -17.55
C LEU A 248 43.96 -14.49 -17.24
N LEU A 249 44.02 -13.16 -17.27
CA LEU A 249 45.15 -12.35 -16.86
C LEU A 249 44.78 -11.49 -15.63
#